data_13d64aff6fd059f2283611f93fdbc608
#
_entry.id   13d64aff6fd059f2283611f93fdbc608
#
_cell.length_a   1.000
_cell.length_b   1.000
_cell.length_c   1.000
_cell.angle_alpha   90.00
_cell.angle_beta   90.00
_cell.angle_gamma   90.00
#
_symmetry.space_group_name_H-M   'P 1'
#
loop_
_entity.id
_entity.type
_entity.pdbx_description
1 polymer ?
#
loop_
_entity_poly.entity_id
_entity_poly.type
_entity_poly.pdbx_seq_one_letter_code
_entity_poly.pdbx_strand_id
1 'polypeptide(L)' 'MQQYLTPADVATMLQVSLETVLRWARSGELAGSKLGKLWRFRPDDVNAFVQRRQPAQGDALTIPL' A
#
# COMPACT_ATOMS: atom_id res chain seq x y z
N MET A 1 -13.48 3.45 15.97
CA MET A 1 -12.18 3.71 16.19
C MET A 1 -11.33 3.38 15.02
N GLN A 2 -10.44 4.29 14.70
CA GLN A 2 -9.68 4.08 13.56
C GLN A 2 -8.52 3.18 13.79
N GLN A 3 -8.23 2.31 12.87
CA GLN A 3 -7.16 1.45 12.99
C GLN A 3 -6.14 1.75 11.96
N TYR A 4 -4.88 1.90 12.35
CA TYR A 4 -3.83 2.15 11.40
C TYR A 4 -3.08 0.85 11.11
N LEU A 5 -2.51 0.78 9.92
CA LEU A 5 -1.74 -0.37 9.51
C LEU A 5 -0.26 -0.03 9.55
N THR A 6 0.55 -0.99 9.90
CA THR A 6 2.00 -0.80 9.88
C THR A 6 2.50 -1.13 8.50
N PRO A 7 3.72 -0.73 8.16
CA PRO A 7 4.28 -1.11 6.87
C PRO A 7 4.31 -2.62 6.67
N ALA A 8 4.58 -3.37 7.74
CA ALA A 8 4.59 -4.81 7.64
C ALA A 8 3.19 -5.35 7.33
N ASP A 9 2.17 -4.74 7.89
CA ASP A 9 0.81 -5.15 7.61
C ASP A 9 0.49 -4.93 6.14
N VAL A 10 0.88 -3.77 5.61
CA VAL A 10 0.61 -3.45 4.23
C VAL A 10 1.39 -4.39 3.32
N ALA A 11 2.63 -4.68 3.67
CA ALA A 11 3.44 -5.58 2.87
C ALA A 11 2.78 -6.96 2.77
N THR A 12 2.27 -7.43 3.86
CA THR A 12 1.59 -8.72 3.88
C THR A 12 0.31 -8.67 3.05
N MET A 13 -0.46 -7.62 3.22
CA MET A 13 -1.72 -7.50 2.49
C MET A 13 -1.50 -7.45 1.00
N LEU A 14 -0.50 -6.75 0.56
CA LEU A 14 -0.25 -6.57 -0.86
C LEU A 14 0.76 -7.59 -1.40
N GLN A 15 1.28 -8.43 -0.55
CA GLN A 15 2.22 -9.48 -0.92
C GLN A 15 3.45 -8.91 -1.62
N VAL A 16 4.01 -7.89 -1.02
CA VAL A 16 5.24 -7.28 -1.51
C VAL A 16 6.20 -7.17 -0.34
N SER A 17 7.44 -6.81 -0.62
CA SER A 17 8.43 -6.72 0.44
C SER A 17 8.19 -5.47 1.28
N LEU A 18 8.66 -5.50 2.50
CA LEU A 18 8.55 -4.36 3.38
C LEU A 18 9.27 -3.15 2.76
N GLU A 19 10.41 -3.38 2.17
CA GLU A 19 11.15 -2.33 1.55
C GLU A 19 10.38 -1.64 0.45
N THR A 20 9.61 -2.38 -0.31
CA THR A 20 8.79 -1.81 -1.36
C THR A 20 7.75 -0.86 -0.76
N VAL A 21 7.11 -1.28 0.34
CA VAL A 21 6.11 -0.43 0.98
C VAL A 21 6.76 0.86 1.48
N LEU A 22 7.94 0.75 2.08
CA LEU A 22 8.61 1.94 2.60
C LEU A 22 9.02 2.88 1.47
N ARG A 23 9.39 2.32 0.33
CA ARG A 23 9.77 3.13 -0.80
C ARG A 23 8.55 3.90 -1.32
N TRP A 24 7.42 3.24 -1.42
CA TRP A 24 6.19 3.89 -1.85
C TRP A 24 5.79 5.00 -0.88
N ALA A 25 5.95 4.75 0.41
CA ALA A 25 5.59 5.74 1.40
C ALA A 25 6.50 6.96 1.30
N ARG A 26 7.79 6.73 1.12
CA ARG A 26 8.73 7.85 1.05
C ARG A 26 8.55 8.67 -0.21
N SER A 27 8.17 8.03 -1.30
CA SER A 27 8.00 8.74 -2.55
C SER A 27 6.64 9.41 -2.66
N GLY A 28 5.75 9.10 -1.74
CA GLY A 28 4.41 9.69 -1.77
C GLY A 28 3.42 8.91 -2.62
N GLU A 29 3.82 7.80 -3.20
CA GLU A 29 2.89 7.02 -4.00
C GLU A 29 1.81 6.41 -3.13
N LEU A 30 2.17 5.97 -1.94
CA LEU A 30 1.19 5.42 -1.01
C LEU A 30 1.06 6.42 0.14
N ALA A 31 -0.12 6.95 0.30
CA ALA A 31 -0.35 7.93 1.34
C ALA A 31 -0.17 7.31 2.72
N GLY A 32 0.61 7.92 3.54
CA GLY A 32 0.84 7.43 4.89
C GLY A 32 1.28 8.57 5.78
N SER A 33 1.28 8.32 7.07
CA SER A 33 1.72 9.32 8.03
C SER A 33 2.91 8.77 8.78
N LYS A 34 3.92 9.59 8.97
CA LYS A 34 5.06 9.19 9.74
C LYS A 34 4.91 9.77 11.13
N LEU A 35 4.61 8.92 12.08
CA LEU A 35 4.41 9.33 13.44
C LEU A 35 5.67 8.98 14.21
N GLY A 36 6.50 9.96 14.43
CA GLY A 36 7.77 9.71 15.06
C GLY A 36 8.65 8.96 14.07
N LYS A 37 9.05 7.78 14.44
CA LYS A 37 9.89 6.99 13.56
C LYS A 37 9.11 5.90 12.86
N LEU A 38 7.81 5.85 13.10
CA LEU A 38 7.02 4.77 12.54
C LEU A 38 6.02 5.24 11.51
N TRP A 39 5.96 4.54 10.40
CA TRP A 39 4.96 4.84 9.40
C TRP A 39 3.65 4.18 9.79
N ARG A 40 2.55 4.86 9.48
CA ARG A 40 1.22 4.32 9.71
C ARG A 40 0.39 4.61 8.49
N PHE A 41 -0.45 3.67 8.11
CA PHE A 41 -1.28 3.82 6.93
C PHE A 41 -2.74 3.59 7.29
N ARG A 42 -3.61 4.31 6.66
CA ARG A 42 -5.03 4.12 6.89
C ARG A 42 -5.54 3.10 5.89
N PRO A 43 -6.44 2.23 6.31
CA PRO A 43 -6.98 1.22 5.40
C PRO A 43 -7.54 1.82 4.13
N ASP A 44 -8.21 2.98 4.24
CA ASP A 44 -8.78 3.62 3.08
C ASP A 44 -7.71 4.06 2.09
N ASP A 45 -6.59 4.53 2.60
CA ASP A 45 -5.51 4.98 1.74
C ASP A 45 -4.86 3.80 1.02
N VAL A 46 -4.72 2.68 1.71
CA VAL A 46 -4.15 1.50 1.10
C VAL A 46 -5.10 0.99 0.01
N ASN A 47 -6.37 1.00 0.31
CA ASN A 47 -7.36 0.56 -0.65
C ASN A 47 -7.35 1.42 -1.89
N ALA A 48 -7.28 2.73 -1.71
CA ALA A 48 -7.25 3.66 -2.83
C ALA A 48 -5.99 3.45 -3.67
N PHE A 49 -4.87 3.17 -3.01
CA PHE A 49 -3.62 2.95 -3.71
C PHE A 49 -3.74 1.71 -4.61
N VAL A 50 -4.30 0.64 -4.07
CA VAL A 50 -4.46 -0.59 -4.82
C VAL A 50 -5.39 -0.38 -5.99
N GLN A 51 -6.48 0.35 -5.77
CA GLN A 51 -7.42 0.58 -6.83
C GLN A 51 -6.85 1.41 -7.96
N ARG A 52 -6.02 2.35 -7.62
CA ARG A 52 -5.42 3.16 -8.66
C ARG A 52 -4.46 2.36 -9.53
N ARG A 53 -3.81 1.38 -8.94
CA ARG A 53 -2.86 0.60 -9.70
C ARG A 53 -3.48 -0.54 -10.43
N GLN A 54 -4.55 -1.08 -9.87
CA GLN A 54 -5.17 -2.20 -10.45
C GLN A 54 -5.73 -2.09 -11.77
N PRO A 55 -6.43 -1.11 -12.05
CA PRO A 55 -7.12 -1.02 -13.28
C PRO A 55 -6.20 -1.18 -14.41
N ALA A 56 -5.10 -0.66 -14.27
CA ALA A 56 -4.24 -0.72 -15.32
C ALA A 56 -3.97 -2.12 -15.62
N GLN A 57 -3.89 -2.86 -14.77
CA GLN A 57 -3.58 -4.09 -15.07
C GLN A 57 -4.55 -4.96 -14.89
N GLY A 58 -5.45 -4.54 -14.27
CA GLY A 58 -6.50 -5.36 -14.08
C GLY A 58 -6.62 -6.21 -15.20
N ASP A 59 -6.42 -5.69 -16.19
CA ASP A 59 -6.73 -6.48 -17.19
C ASP A 59 -5.72 -7.36 -17.38
N ALA A 60 -4.83 -7.01 -17.07
CA ALA A 60 -3.89 -7.82 -17.29
C ALA A 60 -4.04 -9.07 -16.67
N LEU A 61 -4.28 -8.97 -15.97
CA LEU A 61 -4.30 -10.08 -15.46
C LEU A 61 -4.87 -10.96 -16.00
N THR A 62 -5.22 -10.60 -16.30
CA THR A 62 -5.82 -11.41 -16.75
C THR A 62 -5.28 -12.06 -17.56
N ILE A 63 -4.74 -12.00 -17.57
CA ILE A 63 -4.46 -12.64 -18.18
C ILE A 63 -3.98 -13.45 -18.08
N PRO A 64 -3.67 -13.61 -17.91
CA PRO A 64 -3.33 -14.39 -17.95
C PRO A 64 -3.60 -15.30 -18.21
N LEU A 65 -3.68 -15.44 -18.26
CA LEU A 65 -3.90 -16.14 -18.57
C LEU A 65 -3.67 -16.37 -19.03
#